data_7aada37372a41372725a52e555e1a4d4
#
_entry.id   7aada37372a41372725a52e555e1a4d4
#
_cell.length_a   1.000
_cell.length_b   1.000
_cell.length_c   1.000
_cell.angle_alpha   90.00
_cell.angle_beta   90.00
_cell.angle_gamma   90.00
#
_symmetry.space_group_name_H-M   'P 1'
#
loop_
_entity.id
_entity.type
_entity.pdbx_description
1 polymer ?
#
loop_
_entity_poly.entity_id
_entity_poly.type
_entity_poly.pdbx_seq_one_letter_code
_entity_poly.pdbx_strand_id
1 'polypeptide(L)' 'MKTQRITLPVYDLSCGGGGVLIIERALARTPGVVYVYVNPATEMAYIEYDPQQVDPGRLSAVVEHAGFRAGVPSLR' A
#
# COMPACT_ATOMS: atom_id res chain seq x y z
N MET A 1 7.56 -9.43 17.52
CA MET A 1 7.81 -8.68 16.27
C MET A 1 7.14 -7.33 16.35
N LYS A 2 7.90 -6.27 16.11
CA LYS A 2 7.34 -4.93 16.09
C LYS A 2 7.00 -4.55 14.67
N THR A 3 5.76 -4.17 14.46
CA THR A 3 5.31 -3.71 13.15
C THR A 3 4.99 -2.22 13.22
N GLN A 4 4.96 -1.59 12.07
CA GLN A 4 4.49 -0.21 11.93
C GLN A 4 3.32 -0.16 10.99
N ARG A 5 2.51 0.87 11.14
CA ARG A 5 1.35 1.09 10.28
C ARG A 5 1.51 2.42 9.59
N ILE A 6 1.22 2.42 8.30
CA ILE A 6 1.21 3.66 7.53
C ILE A 6 -0.09 3.76 6.76
N THR A 7 -0.43 4.99 6.41
CA THR A 7 -1.49 5.29 5.46
C THR A 7 -0.82 5.84 4.21
N LEU A 8 -1.06 5.18 3.09
CA LEU A 8 -0.46 5.55 1.82
C LEU A 8 -1.56 5.95 0.85
N PRO A 9 -1.59 7.22 0.40
CA PRO A 9 -2.56 7.60 -0.62
C PRO A 9 -2.25 6.89 -1.94
N VAL A 10 -3.28 6.37 -2.57
CA VAL A 10 -3.15 5.70 -3.87
C VAL A 10 -4.16 6.33 -4.82
N TYR A 11 -3.66 6.92 -5.90
CA TYR A 11 -4.51 7.63 -6.83
C TYR A 11 -4.93 6.74 -7.99
N ASP A 12 -6.02 7.12 -8.64
CA ASP A 12 -6.56 6.43 -9.82
C ASP A 12 -7.17 5.06 -9.51
N LEU A 13 -7.54 4.83 -8.25
CA LEU A 13 -8.15 3.56 -7.85
C LEU A 13 -9.52 3.34 -8.46
N SER A 14 -10.25 4.40 -8.73
CA SER A 14 -11.61 4.30 -9.23
C SER A 14 -11.67 4.10 -10.74
N CYS A 15 -10.53 4.13 -11.41
CA CYS A 15 -10.49 4.00 -12.86
C CYS A 15 -10.48 2.52 -13.25
N GLY A 16 -11.58 2.04 -13.82
CA GLY A 16 -11.63 0.72 -14.44
C GLY A 16 -11.96 -0.45 -13.54
N GLY A 17 -12.17 -0.24 -12.24
CA GLY A 17 -12.48 -1.33 -11.32
C GLY A 17 -11.30 -2.27 -11.11
N GLY A 18 -11.35 -3.06 -10.05
CA GLY A 18 -10.32 -4.06 -9.77
C GLY A 18 -9.01 -3.52 -9.25
N GLY A 19 -8.83 -2.19 -9.20
CA GLY A 19 -7.58 -1.61 -8.75
C GLY A 19 -7.26 -1.92 -7.31
N VAL A 20 -8.28 -1.95 -6.45
CA VAL A 20 -8.09 -2.31 -5.04
C VAL A 20 -7.46 -3.69 -4.91
N LEU A 21 -8.01 -4.66 -5.63
CA LEU A 21 -7.52 -6.04 -5.57
C LEU A 21 -6.09 -6.15 -6.08
N ILE A 22 -5.77 -5.44 -7.15
CA ILE A 22 -4.42 -5.46 -7.71
C ILE A 22 -3.42 -4.93 -6.70
N ILE A 23 -3.74 -3.80 -6.07
CA ILE A 23 -2.84 -3.18 -5.09
C ILE A 23 -2.71 -4.05 -3.86
N GLU A 24 -3.83 -4.59 -3.35
CA GLU A 24 -3.78 -5.44 -2.17
C GLU A 24 -2.91 -6.67 -2.41
N ARG A 25 -3.04 -7.28 -3.57
CA ARG A 25 -2.22 -8.44 -3.91
C ARG A 25 -0.74 -8.08 -4.04
N ALA A 26 -0.45 -6.98 -4.71
CA ALA A 26 0.93 -6.57 -4.88
C ALA A 26 1.60 -6.27 -3.55
N LEU A 27 0.91 -5.57 -2.66
CA LEU A 27 1.45 -5.26 -1.35
C LEU A 27 1.54 -6.49 -0.47
N ALA A 28 0.54 -7.37 -0.52
CA ALA A 28 0.55 -8.58 0.29
C ALA A 28 1.70 -9.52 -0.09
N ARG A 29 2.15 -9.47 -1.33
CA ARG A 29 3.29 -10.28 -1.78
C ARG A 29 4.63 -9.69 -1.36
N THR A 30 4.66 -8.45 -0.93
CA THR A 30 5.91 -7.79 -0.57
C THR A 30 6.41 -8.35 0.74
N PRO A 31 7.66 -8.85 0.80
CA PRO A 31 8.21 -9.36 2.05
C PRO A 31 8.18 -8.29 3.12
N GLY A 32 7.73 -8.66 4.31
CA GLY A 32 7.62 -7.74 5.43
C GLY A 32 6.25 -7.15 5.62
N VAL A 33 5.37 -7.25 4.64
CA VAL A 33 3.99 -6.77 4.79
C VAL A 33 3.18 -7.80 5.55
N VAL A 34 2.56 -7.35 6.64
CA VAL A 34 1.77 -8.20 7.54
C VAL A 34 0.29 -8.09 7.20
N TYR A 35 -0.16 -6.88 6.89
CA TYR A 35 -1.57 -6.64 6.65
C TYR A 35 -1.72 -5.45 5.71
N VAL A 36 -2.69 -5.53 4.82
CA VAL A 36 -3.00 -4.43 3.92
C VAL A 36 -4.50 -4.34 3.73
N TYR A 37 -5.01 -3.11 3.74
CA TYR A 37 -6.41 -2.82 3.45
C TYR A 37 -6.46 -1.55 2.61
N VAL A 38 -7.12 -1.62 1.47
CA VAL A 38 -7.26 -0.46 0.58
C VAL A 38 -8.71 -0.02 0.55
N ASN A 39 -8.93 1.27 0.82
CA ASN A 39 -10.26 1.86 0.79
C ASN A 39 -10.38 2.73 -0.46
N PRO A 40 -11.16 2.31 -1.46
CA PRO A 40 -11.27 3.09 -2.69
C PRO A 40 -12.04 4.39 -2.51
N ALA A 41 -12.90 4.47 -1.51
CA ALA A 41 -13.68 5.68 -1.28
C ALA A 41 -12.80 6.84 -0.83
N THR A 42 -11.76 6.55 -0.04
CA THR A 42 -10.83 7.57 0.43
C THR A 42 -9.51 7.56 -0.34
N GLU A 43 -9.33 6.60 -1.22
CA GLU A 43 -8.10 6.40 -1.99
C GLU A 43 -6.89 6.24 -1.07
N MET A 44 -7.07 5.47 0.00
CA MET A 44 -6.02 5.25 1.00
C MET A 44 -5.74 3.77 1.16
N ALA A 45 -4.48 3.42 1.25
CA ALA A 45 -4.04 2.08 1.59
C ALA A 45 -3.50 2.09 3.02
N TYR A 46 -4.01 1.20 3.85
CA TYR A 46 -3.58 1.05 5.24
C TYR A 46 -2.72 -0.20 5.30
N ILE A 47 -1.45 -0.03 5.66
CA ILE A 47 -0.48 -1.11 5.56
C ILE A 47 0.20 -1.29 6.91
N GLU A 48 0.22 -2.53 7.39
CA GLU A 48 1.02 -2.90 8.55
C GLU A 48 2.20 -3.73 8.05
N TYR A 49 3.39 -3.38 8.46
CA TYR A 49 4.60 -3.99 7.92
C TYR A 49 5.70 -4.05 8.96
N ASP A 50 6.68 -4.92 8.70
CA ASP A 50 7.88 -5.05 9.54
C ASP A 50 8.93 -4.08 8.99
N PRO A 51 9.27 -3.02 9.76
CA PRO A 51 10.21 -2.02 9.27
C PRO A 51 11.63 -2.53 9.10
N GLN A 52 11.92 -3.72 9.62
CA GLN A 52 13.23 -4.32 9.41
C GLN A 52 13.33 -5.03 8.06
N GLN A 53 12.21 -5.32 7.43
CA GLN A 53 12.19 -6.03 6.16
C GLN A 53 11.82 -5.12 4.98
N VAL A 54 11.02 -4.11 5.22
CA VAL A 54 10.55 -3.24 4.16
C VAL A 54 10.35 -1.84 4.72
N ASP A 55 10.46 -0.84 3.88
CA ASP A 55 10.25 0.56 4.29
C ASP A 55 9.13 1.19 3.45
N PRO A 56 8.63 2.37 3.89
CA PRO A 56 7.54 3.02 3.15
C PRO A 56 7.89 3.37 1.70
N GLY A 57 9.15 3.67 1.43
CA GLY A 57 9.59 3.94 0.06
C GLY A 57 9.39 2.74 -0.84
N ARG A 58 9.69 1.55 -0.32
CA ARG A 58 9.48 0.31 -1.07
C ARG A 58 7.99 0.08 -1.32
N LEU A 59 7.16 0.36 -0.33
CA LEU A 59 5.72 0.19 -0.46
C LEU A 59 5.16 1.11 -1.54
N SER A 60 5.62 2.36 -1.57
CA SER A 60 5.24 3.29 -2.62
C SER A 60 5.67 2.77 -4.00
N ALA A 61 6.88 2.22 -4.09
CA ALA A 61 7.38 1.68 -5.35
C ALA A 61 6.54 0.51 -5.83
N VAL A 62 6.09 -0.35 -4.90
CA VAL A 62 5.23 -1.48 -5.26
C VAL A 62 3.92 -0.98 -5.88
N VAL A 63 3.32 0.05 -5.29
CA VAL A 63 2.09 0.65 -5.82
C VAL A 63 2.33 1.20 -7.23
N GLU A 64 3.45 1.88 -7.43
CA GLU A 64 3.77 2.46 -8.73
C GLU A 64 4.03 1.39 -9.78
N HIS A 65 4.69 0.31 -9.39
CA HIS A 65 4.91 -0.82 -10.30
C HIS A 65 3.61 -1.49 -10.70
N ALA A 66 2.59 -1.42 -9.88
CA ALA A 66 1.28 -1.97 -10.21
C ALA A 66 0.50 -1.08 -11.19
N GLY A 67 1.03 0.10 -11.52
CA GLY A 67 0.41 0.99 -12.48
C GLY A 67 -0.41 2.11 -11.86
N PHE A 68 -0.22 2.37 -10.58
CA PHE A 68 -0.94 3.42 -9.88
C PHE A 68 0.03 4.47 -9.38
N ARG A 69 -0.50 5.57 -8.86
CA ARG A 69 0.31 6.64 -8.30
C ARG A 69 0.14 6.66 -6.80
N ALA A 70 1.26 6.78 -6.11
CA ALA A 70 1.26 6.82 -4.65
C ALA A 70 1.60 8.22 -4.17
N GLY A 71 0.90 8.65 -3.12
CA GLY A 71 1.20 9.91 -2.46
C GLY A 71 2.24 9.72 -1.37
N VAL A 72 2.36 10.70 -0.49
CA VAL A 72 3.32 10.68 0.61
C VAL A 72 2.79 9.81 1.73
N PRO A 73 3.54 8.79 2.18
CA PRO A 73 3.08 7.95 3.29
C PRO A 73 3.03 8.73 4.59
N SER A 74 2.03 8.41 5.41
CA SER A 74 1.88 8.99 6.74
C SER A 74 1.91 7.89 7.77
N LEU A 75 2.68 8.07 8.84
CA LEU A 75 2.68 7.12 9.95
C LEU A 75 1.38 7.23 10.74
N ARG A 76 0.93 6.11 11.24
CA ARG A 76 -0.26 6.05 12.06
C ARG A 76 0.03 5.72 13.49
#